data_74cd3905a84b990cf918c580d953d351
#
_entry.id   74cd3905a84b990cf918c580d953d351
#
_cell.length_a   1.000
_cell.length_b   1.000
_cell.length_c   1.000
_cell.angle_alpha   90.00
_cell.angle_beta   90.00
_cell.angle_gamma   90.00
#
_symmetry.space_group_name_H-M   'P 1'
#
loop_
_entity.id
_entity.type
_entity.pdbx_description
1 polymer ?
#
loop_
_entity_poly.entity_id
_entity_poly.type
_entity_poly.pdbx_seq_one_letter_code
_entity_poly.pdbx_strand_id
1 'polypeptide(L)'
;MFSALFILGVGAFLLLRSGDTGGRTARITLDGELYEEIDLDAVALPYDIRIETELGYNIVHVEHGAISVIEANCPDQICVHQGKITGSLVPIACIPHRLIIEVVGAEP
;
A
#
# COMPACT_ATOMS: atom_id res chain seq x y z
N MET A 1 -15.05 18.07 -31.79
CA MET A 1 -13.67 17.86 -32.20
C MET A 1 -12.71 17.93 -31.02
N PHE A 2 -12.78 18.97 -30.23
CA PHE A 2 -11.90 19.07 -29.07
C PHE A 2 -12.10 17.95 -28.06
N SER A 3 -13.33 17.51 -27.87
CA SER A 3 -13.60 16.43 -26.94
C SER A 3 -13.00 15.10 -27.40
N ALA A 4 -12.94 14.86 -28.69
CA ALA A 4 -12.32 13.64 -29.21
C ALA A 4 -10.82 13.61 -28.92
N LEU A 5 -10.14 14.73 -29.10
CA LEU A 5 -8.72 14.84 -28.81
C LEU A 5 -8.45 14.67 -27.31
N PHE A 6 -9.31 15.25 -26.50
CA PHE A 6 -9.19 15.12 -25.05
C PHE A 6 -9.33 13.66 -24.63
N ILE A 7 -10.30 12.95 -25.19
CA ILE A 7 -10.52 11.54 -24.84
C ILE A 7 -9.31 10.71 -25.22
N LEU A 8 -8.72 10.96 -26.38
CA LEU A 8 -7.53 10.24 -26.78
C LEU A 8 -6.36 10.49 -25.85
N GLY A 9 -6.20 11.73 -25.39
CA GLY A 9 -5.15 12.05 -24.44
C GLY A 9 -5.32 11.32 -23.12
N VAL A 10 -6.54 11.27 -22.60
CA VAL A 10 -6.81 10.56 -21.36
C VAL A 10 -6.59 9.07 -21.53
N GLY A 11 -7.02 8.52 -22.66
CA GLY A 11 -6.82 7.10 -22.92
C GLY A 11 -5.34 6.74 -22.98
N ALA A 12 -4.53 7.55 -23.66
CA ALA A 12 -3.09 7.30 -23.71
C ALA A 12 -2.45 7.38 -22.34
N PHE A 13 -2.86 8.34 -21.53
CA PHE A 13 -2.33 8.45 -20.17
C PHE A 13 -2.65 7.22 -19.34
N LEU A 14 -3.88 6.72 -19.43
CA LEU A 14 -4.27 5.53 -18.67
C LEU A 14 -3.52 4.31 -19.14
N LEU A 15 -3.30 4.16 -20.44
CA LEU A 15 -2.55 3.04 -20.97
C LEU A 15 -1.10 3.06 -20.51
N LEU A 16 -0.47 4.21 -20.50
CA LEU A 16 0.89 4.34 -20.00
C LEU A 16 0.97 3.98 -18.52
N ARG A 17 -0.01 4.40 -17.76
CA ARG A 17 -0.09 4.08 -16.36
C ARG A 17 -0.26 2.57 -16.15
N SER A 18 -1.07 1.95 -16.96
CA SER A 18 -1.25 0.50 -16.89
C SER A 18 0.02 -0.25 -17.26
N GLY A 19 0.79 0.30 -18.20
CA GLY A 19 2.01 -0.32 -18.65
C GLY A 19 3.10 -0.36 -17.58
N ASP A 20 2.99 0.46 -16.54
CA ASP A 20 3.98 0.49 -15.46
C ASP A 20 3.67 -0.47 -14.34
N THR A 21 2.68 -1.32 -14.49
CA THR A 21 2.19 -2.14 -13.39
C THR A 21 2.87 -3.49 -13.27
N GLY A 22 4.12 -3.61 -13.66
CA GLY A 22 4.85 -4.85 -13.47
C GLY A 22 5.31 -5.08 -12.04
N GLY A 23 5.22 -4.07 -11.16
CA GLY A 23 5.80 -4.13 -9.84
C GLY A 23 4.79 -4.36 -8.73
N ARG A 24 5.30 -4.42 -7.52
CA ARG A 24 4.51 -4.61 -6.32
C ARG A 24 3.96 -3.28 -5.83
N THR A 25 2.68 -3.26 -5.51
CA THR A 25 2.04 -2.08 -4.95
C THR A 25 1.46 -2.43 -3.60
N ALA A 26 1.82 -1.67 -2.58
CA ALA A 26 1.23 -1.82 -1.25
C ALA A 26 0.00 -0.93 -1.17
N ARG A 27 -1.10 -1.51 -0.74
CA ARG A 27 -2.36 -0.78 -0.57
C ARG A 27 -2.70 -0.76 0.90
N ILE A 28 -2.71 0.43 1.47
CA ILE A 28 -3.04 0.63 2.87
C ILE A 28 -4.50 1.07 2.95
N THR A 29 -5.32 0.25 3.61
CA THR A 29 -6.74 0.51 3.78
C THR A 29 -6.99 0.79 5.26
N LEU A 30 -7.72 1.85 5.55
CA LEU A 30 -8.03 2.24 6.90
C LEU A 30 -9.54 2.40 7.03
N ASP A 31 -10.12 1.58 7.90
CA ASP A 31 -11.57 1.56 8.12
C ASP A 31 -12.36 1.38 6.82
N GLY A 32 -11.85 0.48 5.96
CA GLY A 32 -12.50 0.14 4.70
C GLY A 32 -12.22 1.09 3.55
N GLU A 33 -11.49 2.17 3.78
CA GLU A 33 -11.19 3.14 2.74
C GLU A 33 -9.70 3.14 2.42
N LEU A 34 -9.39 3.33 1.15
CA LEU A 34 -7.99 3.39 0.72
C LEU A 34 -7.32 4.62 1.32
N TYR A 35 -6.28 4.39 2.12
CA TYR A 35 -5.51 5.45 2.76
C TYR A 35 -4.35 5.88 1.88
N GLU A 36 -3.60 4.92 1.34
CA GLU A 36 -2.45 5.22 0.52
C GLU A 36 -2.07 4.01 -0.33
N GLU A 37 -1.54 4.26 -1.52
CA GLU A 37 -0.93 3.23 -2.36
C GLU A 37 0.53 3.58 -2.58
N ILE A 38 1.41 2.59 -2.48
CA ILE A 38 2.84 2.79 -2.60
C ILE A 38 3.40 1.78 -3.59
N ASP A 39 4.11 2.28 -4.59
CA ASP A 39 4.84 1.42 -5.52
C ASP A 39 6.13 0.98 -4.83
N LEU A 40 6.14 -0.24 -4.32
CA LEU A 40 7.27 -0.75 -3.55
C LEU A 40 8.54 -0.87 -4.39
N ASP A 41 8.40 -1.13 -5.68
CA ASP A 41 9.55 -1.27 -6.55
C ASP A 41 10.20 0.07 -6.90
N ALA A 42 9.48 1.15 -6.65
CA ALA A 42 10.00 2.50 -6.87
C ALA A 42 10.62 3.12 -5.61
N VAL A 43 10.58 2.41 -4.48
CA VAL A 43 11.14 2.93 -3.23
C VAL A 43 12.67 2.86 -3.32
N ALA A 44 13.32 4.03 -3.27
CA ALA A 44 14.77 4.11 -3.33
C ALA A 44 15.39 3.98 -1.94
N LEU A 45 14.81 4.65 -0.94
CA LEU A 45 15.29 4.62 0.43
C LEU A 45 14.14 4.26 1.36
N PRO A 46 14.40 3.46 2.39
CA PRO A 46 13.36 3.12 3.35
C PRO A 46 12.84 4.34 4.09
N TYR A 47 11.56 4.31 4.45
CA TYR A 47 10.95 5.37 5.24
C TYR A 47 9.78 4.81 6.03
N ASP A 48 9.34 5.57 7.03
CA ASP A 48 8.24 5.17 7.89
C ASP A 48 7.05 6.10 7.71
N ILE A 49 5.86 5.53 7.84
CA ILE A 49 4.62 6.29 7.82
C ILE A 49 3.92 6.06 9.16
N ARG A 50 3.64 7.14 9.87
CA ARG A 50 2.86 7.04 11.09
C ARG A 50 1.39 7.25 10.76
N ILE A 51 0.58 6.24 11.03
CA ILE A 51 -0.86 6.30 10.81
C ILE A 51 -1.52 6.34 12.18
N GLU A 52 -2.18 7.45 12.48
CA GLU A 52 -2.79 7.65 13.78
C GLU A 52 -4.25 8.01 13.63
N THR A 53 -5.11 7.36 14.42
CA THR A 53 -6.54 7.60 14.44
C THR A 53 -7.01 7.60 15.89
N GLU A 54 -8.30 7.76 16.10
CA GLU A 54 -8.88 7.66 17.45
C GLU A 54 -8.69 6.27 18.04
N LEU A 55 -8.52 5.25 17.20
CA LEU A 55 -8.35 3.87 17.66
C LEU A 55 -6.94 3.57 18.12
N GLY A 56 -5.96 4.35 17.68
CA GLY A 56 -4.57 4.14 18.05
C GLY A 56 -3.64 4.46 16.89
N TYR A 57 -2.40 4.01 16.98
CA TYR A 57 -1.44 4.29 15.93
C TYR A 57 -0.72 3.02 15.47
N ASN A 58 -0.22 3.10 14.23
CA ASN A 58 0.65 2.10 13.63
C ASN A 58 1.77 2.84 12.92
N ILE A 59 2.99 2.33 13.04
CA ILE A 59 4.11 2.84 12.25
C ILE A 59 4.41 1.80 11.19
N VAL A 60 4.25 2.20 9.94
CA VAL A 60 4.44 1.35 8.79
C VAL A 60 5.83 1.62 8.22
N HIS A 61 6.62 0.58 8.08
CA HIS A 61 7.95 0.68 7.49
C HIS A 61 7.90 0.25 6.03
N VAL A 62 8.32 1.15 5.15
CA VAL A 62 8.31 0.92 3.71
C VAL A 62 9.74 0.83 3.22
N GLU A 63 10.03 -0.23 2.48
CA GLU A 63 11.34 -0.39 1.86
C GLU A 63 11.18 -0.96 0.45
N HIS A 64 12.26 -1.05 -0.29
CA HIS A 64 12.19 -1.57 -1.66
C HIS A 64 11.62 -2.99 -1.64
N GLY A 65 10.49 -3.18 -2.28
CA GLY A 65 9.88 -4.49 -2.45
C GLY A 65 9.21 -5.07 -1.23
N ALA A 66 9.13 -4.35 -0.09
CA ALA A 66 8.56 -4.90 1.14
C ALA A 66 7.91 -3.82 1.99
N ILE A 67 6.97 -4.24 2.82
CA ILE A 67 6.28 -3.34 3.74
C ILE A 67 5.98 -4.12 5.02
N SER A 68 6.00 -3.43 6.16
CA SER A 68 5.74 -4.05 7.45
C SER A 68 5.19 -3.02 8.42
N VAL A 69 4.61 -3.49 9.53
CA VAL A 69 4.28 -2.63 10.65
C VAL A 69 5.33 -2.92 11.73
N ILE A 70 6.09 -1.90 12.09
CA ILE A 70 7.20 -2.07 13.03
C ILE A 70 6.84 -1.66 14.45
N GLU A 71 5.77 -0.88 14.61
CA GLU A 71 5.33 -0.44 15.92
C GLU A 71 3.84 -0.15 15.88
N ALA A 72 3.14 -0.46 16.96
CA ALA A 72 1.72 -0.18 17.09
C ALA A 72 1.35 -0.26 18.55
N ASN A 73 0.27 0.40 18.94
CA ASN A 73 -0.21 0.31 20.32
C ASN A 73 -1.47 -0.55 20.46
N CYS A 74 -1.72 -1.43 19.49
CA CYS A 74 -2.79 -2.39 19.63
C CYS A 74 -2.45 -3.45 20.65
N PRO A 75 -3.43 -3.99 21.37
CA PRO A 75 -3.14 -4.93 22.48
C PRO A 75 -2.51 -6.25 22.04
N ASP A 76 -2.90 -6.78 20.89
CA ASP A 76 -2.45 -8.10 20.46
C ASP A 76 -1.13 -8.08 19.69
N GLN A 77 -0.74 -6.94 19.12
CA GLN A 77 0.51 -6.79 18.38
C GLN A 77 0.63 -7.75 17.18
N ILE A 78 -0.48 -8.26 16.67
CA ILE A 78 -0.46 -9.20 15.58
C ILE A 78 0.13 -8.58 14.33
N CYS A 79 -0.24 -7.33 14.02
CA CYS A 79 0.27 -6.65 12.84
C CYS A 79 1.80 -6.50 12.88
N VAL A 80 2.36 -6.24 14.05
CA VAL A 80 3.81 -6.13 14.21
C VAL A 80 4.46 -7.49 14.04
N HIS A 81 3.87 -8.52 14.64
CA HIS A 81 4.44 -9.86 14.59
C HIS A 81 4.34 -10.52 13.20
N GLN A 82 3.48 -10.01 12.34
CA GLN A 82 3.40 -10.54 10.98
C GLN A 82 4.67 -10.29 10.16
N GLY A 83 5.44 -9.26 10.52
CA GLY A 83 6.69 -8.98 9.84
C GLY A 83 6.50 -8.40 8.46
N LYS A 84 7.54 -8.51 7.63
CA LYS A 84 7.51 -7.97 6.27
C LYS A 84 6.66 -8.81 5.35
N ILE A 85 5.92 -8.15 4.46
CA ILE A 85 5.26 -8.83 3.37
C ILE A 85 5.79 -8.28 2.04
N THR A 86 5.94 -9.19 1.09
CA THR A 86 6.46 -8.87 -0.25
C THR A 86 5.53 -9.35 -1.35
N GLY A 87 4.45 -10.03 -0.97
CA GLY A 87 3.53 -10.60 -1.92
C GLY A 87 2.10 -10.49 -1.43
N SER A 88 1.19 -11.01 -2.23
CA SER A 88 -0.24 -10.81 -2.01
C SER A 88 -0.94 -11.94 -1.25
N LEU A 89 -0.21 -12.94 -0.79
CA LEU A 89 -0.84 -14.11 -0.16
C LEU A 89 -1.40 -13.81 1.21
N VAL A 90 -0.67 -13.05 2.03
CA VAL A 90 -1.08 -12.77 3.40
C VAL A 90 -0.98 -11.27 3.66
N PRO A 91 -2.11 -10.58 3.82
CA PRO A 91 -2.06 -9.17 4.16
C PRO A 91 -1.69 -8.98 5.63
N ILE A 92 -1.21 -7.79 5.97
CA ILE A 92 -1.05 -7.38 7.35
C ILE A 92 -2.38 -6.80 7.81
N ALA A 93 -2.87 -7.28 8.94
CA ALA A 93 -4.14 -6.79 9.47
C ALA A 93 -3.98 -6.39 10.92
N CYS A 94 -4.36 -5.16 11.23
CA CYS A 94 -4.48 -4.68 12.59
C CYS A 94 -5.95 -4.42 12.85
N ILE A 95 -6.65 -5.45 13.29
CA ILE A 95 -8.10 -5.41 13.44
C ILE A 95 -8.55 -4.35 14.46
N PRO A 96 -7.90 -4.22 15.63
CA PRO A 96 -8.30 -3.17 16.57
C PRO A 96 -8.21 -1.76 15.98
N HIS A 97 -7.28 -1.51 15.07
CA HIS A 97 -7.11 -0.20 14.45
C HIS A 97 -7.76 -0.12 13.07
N ARG A 98 -8.36 -1.22 12.60
CA ARG A 98 -9.02 -1.32 11.30
C ARG A 98 -8.08 -0.98 10.14
N LEU A 99 -6.84 -1.39 10.28
CA LEU A 99 -5.80 -1.16 9.29
C LEU A 99 -5.50 -2.48 8.56
N ILE A 100 -5.50 -2.41 7.24
CA ILE A 100 -5.14 -3.56 6.41
C ILE A 100 -4.14 -3.10 5.38
N ILE A 101 -3.05 -3.84 5.25
CA ILE A 101 -2.02 -3.58 4.24
C ILE A 101 -1.88 -4.83 3.39
N GLU A 102 -2.10 -4.67 2.09
CA GLU A 102 -1.91 -5.78 1.17
C GLU A 102 -0.97 -5.38 0.05
N VAL A 103 -0.24 -6.35 -0.48
CA VAL A 103 0.67 -6.13 -1.59
C VAL A 103 0.08 -6.82 -2.81
N VAL A 104 -0.14 -6.06 -3.87
CA VAL A 104 -0.72 -6.56 -5.11
C VAL A 104 0.28 -6.39 -6.24
N GLY A 105 0.09 -7.16 -7.31
CA GLY A 105 0.96 -7.07 -8.47
C GLY A 105 2.26 -7.83 -8.36
N ALA A 106 2.47 -8.59 -7.27
CA ALA A 106 3.69 -9.38 -7.06
C ALA A 106 3.52 -10.77 -7.66
N GLU A 107 3.17 -10.82 -8.90
CA GLU A 107 2.90 -12.10 -9.54
C GLU A 107 4.18 -12.85 -9.86
N PRO A 108 4.22 -14.15 -9.54
CA PRO A 108 5.30 -14.99 -10.02
C PRO A 108 5.19 -15.17 -11.51
#